data_7f27f92f4de5a8f9e80273ff21ab3b0d
#
_entry.id   7f27f92f4de5a8f9e80273ff21ab3b0d
#
_cell.length_a   1.000
_cell.length_b   1.000
_cell.length_c   1.000
_cell.angle_alpha   90.00
_cell.angle_beta   90.00
_cell.angle_gamma   90.00
#
_symmetry.space_group_name_H-M   'P 1'
#
loop_
_entity.id
_entity.type
_entity.pdbx_description
1 polymer ?
#
loop_
_entity_poly.entity_id
_entity_poly.type
_entity_poly.pdbx_seq_one_letter_code
_entity_poly.pdbx_strand_id
1 'polypeptide(L)'
;GSVNVAPAGSHVTVSERNGLLTAKLVKGESVMGQTPSGDVLFKSLVSSQLGPRSLGIVTSTFGADGVQGARDFVNSGGTLFVDSPSGVVFPHAMEALIAEGLPSEVLSAHEIGPAILMMRSKRVAA
;
A
#
# COMPACT_ATOMS: atom_id res chain seq x y z
N GLY A 1 4.41 6.44 -17.06
CA GLY A 1 4.45 5.75 -15.78
C GLY A 1 5.66 4.85 -15.66
N SER A 2 6.07 4.59 -14.43
CA SER A 2 7.19 3.70 -14.12
C SER A 2 6.80 2.73 -13.01
N VAL A 3 7.49 1.60 -12.95
CA VAL A 3 7.43 0.65 -11.86
C VAL A 3 8.74 0.77 -11.08
N ASN A 4 8.63 0.98 -9.78
CA ASN A 4 9.78 1.10 -8.89
C ASN A 4 9.73 -0.01 -7.85
N VAL A 5 10.81 -0.76 -7.70
CA VAL A 5 10.93 -1.82 -6.70
C VAL A 5 11.86 -1.32 -5.60
N ALA A 6 11.39 -1.36 -4.37
CA ALA A 6 12.19 -0.96 -3.22
C ALA A 6 13.32 -1.98 -2.99
N PRO A 7 14.59 -1.56 -2.96
CA PRO A 7 15.70 -2.46 -2.65
C PRO A 7 15.72 -2.81 -1.16
N ALA A 8 16.23 -3.99 -0.82
CA ALA A 8 16.47 -4.35 0.55
C ALA A 8 17.43 -3.36 1.23
N GLY A 9 17.19 -3.07 2.50
CA GLY A 9 18.03 -2.19 3.32
C GLY A 9 17.74 -0.70 3.22
N SER A 10 16.76 -0.29 2.42
CA SER A 10 16.28 1.10 2.36
C SER A 10 14.77 1.14 2.39
N HIS A 11 14.19 2.18 2.98
CA HIS A 11 12.78 2.49 2.86
C HIS A 11 12.52 3.30 1.59
N VAL A 12 11.28 3.25 1.10
CA VAL A 12 10.81 4.11 0.02
C VAL A 12 9.75 5.06 0.57
N THR A 13 9.88 6.33 0.25
CA THR A 13 8.86 7.35 0.50
C THR A 13 8.43 7.97 -0.81
N VAL A 14 7.18 8.43 -0.84
CA VAL A 14 6.61 9.13 -2.00
C VAL A 14 6.20 10.53 -1.58
N SER A 15 6.52 11.51 -2.40
CA SER A 15 6.12 12.90 -2.19
C SER A 15 5.72 13.55 -3.51
N GLU A 16 5.02 14.66 -3.41
CA GLU A 16 4.69 15.50 -4.57
C GLU A 16 5.21 16.91 -4.33
N ARG A 17 5.90 17.44 -5.33
CA ARG A 17 6.36 18.82 -5.31
C ARG A 17 6.12 19.44 -6.68
N ASN A 18 5.39 20.55 -6.72
CA ASN A 18 5.04 21.25 -7.97
C ASN A 18 4.39 20.32 -9.02
N GLY A 19 3.52 19.41 -8.57
CA GLY A 19 2.83 18.46 -9.45
C GLY A 19 3.69 17.28 -9.89
N LEU A 20 4.95 17.18 -9.43
CA LEU A 20 5.84 16.07 -9.73
C LEU A 20 5.87 15.07 -8.59
N LEU A 21 5.44 13.84 -8.88
CA LEU A 21 5.57 12.72 -7.94
C LEU A 21 7.02 12.21 -7.93
N THR A 22 7.56 12.05 -6.75
CA THR A 22 8.94 11.57 -6.54
C THR A 22 8.95 10.42 -5.54
N ALA A 23 9.55 9.30 -5.93
CA ALA A 23 9.91 8.22 -5.03
C ALA A 23 11.36 8.39 -4.59
N LYS A 24 11.60 8.27 -3.29
CA LYS A 24 12.92 8.44 -2.68
C LYS A 24 13.31 7.23 -1.85
N LEU A 25 14.57 6.82 -1.96
CA LEU A 25 15.16 5.87 -1.03
C LEU A 25 15.60 6.61 0.23
N VAL A 26 15.20 6.11 1.38
CA VAL A 26 15.53 6.68 2.68
C VAL A 26 16.15 5.60 3.56
N LYS A 27 17.29 5.90 4.13
CA LYS A 27 17.89 5.05 5.15
C LYS A 27 17.22 5.33 6.49
N GLY A 28 16.96 4.28 7.24
CA GLY A 28 16.34 4.37 8.55
C GLY A 28 16.34 3.03 9.25
N GLU A 29 15.96 3.05 10.50
CA GLU A 29 15.82 1.82 11.28
C GLU A 29 14.70 0.96 10.73
N SER A 30 14.85 -0.35 10.90
CA SER A 30 13.80 -1.31 10.57
C SER A 30 12.52 -1.01 11.36
N VAL A 31 11.39 -1.07 10.69
CA VAL A 31 10.07 -0.96 11.31
C VAL A 31 9.48 -2.35 11.41
N MET A 32 9.19 -2.81 12.62
CA MET A 32 8.74 -4.18 12.89
C MET A 32 9.63 -5.25 12.24
N GLY A 33 10.95 -5.01 12.23
CA GLY A 33 11.92 -5.90 11.61
C GLY A 33 12.00 -5.82 10.09
N GLN A 34 11.30 -4.89 9.44
CA GLN A 34 11.24 -4.76 7.98
C GLN A 34 11.98 -3.51 7.47
N THR A 35 12.78 -3.71 6.43
CA THR A 35 13.39 -2.64 5.63
C THR A 35 13.55 -3.15 4.19
N PRO A 36 12.74 -2.71 3.22
CA PRO A 36 11.73 -1.65 3.31
C PRO A 36 10.51 -2.01 4.15
N SER A 37 9.86 -0.98 4.71
CA SER A 37 8.64 -1.11 5.49
C SER A 37 7.44 -0.54 4.74
N GLY A 38 6.33 -1.29 4.73
CA GLY A 38 5.04 -0.83 4.22
C GLY A 38 4.46 0.34 5.02
N ASP A 39 4.67 0.35 6.34
CA ASP A 39 4.23 1.46 7.20
C ASP A 39 4.91 2.77 6.81
N VAL A 40 6.21 2.75 6.52
CA VAL A 40 6.95 3.94 6.08
C VAL A 40 6.41 4.46 4.74
N LEU A 41 6.13 3.56 3.79
CA LEU A 41 5.59 3.94 2.49
C LEU A 41 4.20 4.57 2.63
N PHE A 42 3.26 3.91 3.31
CA PHE A 42 1.91 4.44 3.52
C PHE A 42 1.92 5.78 4.26
N LYS A 43 2.75 5.90 5.30
CA LYS A 43 2.89 7.14 6.06
C LYS A 43 3.36 8.30 5.17
N SER A 44 4.25 8.04 4.24
CA SER A 44 4.70 9.07 3.29
C SER A 44 3.56 9.55 2.37
N LEU A 45 2.70 8.64 1.92
CA LEU A 45 1.51 8.98 1.13
C LEU A 45 0.52 9.85 1.93
N VAL A 46 0.30 9.51 3.19
CA VAL A 46 -0.55 10.29 4.10
C VAL A 46 0.03 11.69 4.33
N SER A 47 1.31 11.78 4.67
CA SER A 47 2.00 13.05 4.93
C SER A 47 2.04 13.96 3.71
N SER A 48 2.07 13.39 2.52
CA SER A 48 2.07 14.14 1.25
C SER A 48 0.66 14.38 0.69
N GLN A 49 -0.38 14.04 1.44
CA GLN A 49 -1.79 14.19 1.03
C GLN A 49 -2.13 13.46 -0.27
N LEU A 50 -1.46 12.37 -0.54
CA LEU A 50 -1.63 11.56 -1.74
C LEU A 50 -2.65 10.42 -1.57
N GLY A 51 -3.14 10.17 -0.36
CA GLY A 51 -4.10 9.10 -0.08
C GLY A 51 -5.27 9.06 -1.06
N PRO A 52 -6.06 10.14 -1.23
CA PRO A 52 -7.23 10.14 -2.11
C PRO A 52 -6.94 9.88 -3.58
N ARG A 53 -5.69 10.00 -3.99
CA ARG A 53 -5.22 9.80 -5.38
C ARG A 53 -4.44 8.50 -5.55
N SER A 54 -4.40 7.68 -4.53
CA SER A 54 -3.57 6.48 -4.50
C SER A 54 -4.40 5.22 -4.25
N LEU A 55 -3.91 4.12 -4.76
CA LEU A 55 -4.38 2.78 -4.45
C LEU A 55 -3.28 2.06 -3.68
N GLY A 56 -3.58 1.65 -2.45
CA GLY A 56 -2.74 0.77 -1.67
C GLY A 56 -3.11 -0.69 -1.93
N ILE A 57 -2.12 -1.55 -1.98
CA ILE A 57 -2.34 -3.01 -2.09
C ILE A 57 -1.46 -3.68 -1.04
N VAL A 58 -2.09 -4.44 -0.15
CA VAL A 58 -1.38 -5.24 0.85
C VAL A 58 -1.48 -6.71 0.48
N THR A 59 -0.32 -7.32 0.33
CA THR A 59 -0.17 -8.75 0.09
C THR A 59 0.48 -9.41 1.29
N SER A 60 0.89 -10.67 1.17
CA SER A 60 1.58 -11.39 2.24
C SER A 60 2.83 -10.63 2.72
N THR A 61 2.93 -10.44 4.02
CA THR A 61 4.10 -9.86 4.67
C THR A 61 4.39 -10.57 5.98
N PHE A 62 5.65 -10.62 6.36
CA PHE A 62 6.04 -11.17 7.65
C PHE A 62 5.64 -10.20 8.78
N GLY A 63 4.87 -10.69 9.74
CA GLY A 63 4.43 -9.88 10.88
C GLY A 63 3.31 -8.90 10.54
N ALA A 64 3.33 -7.75 11.19
CA ALA A 64 2.27 -6.74 11.13
C ALA A 64 2.70 -5.45 10.42
N ASP A 65 3.85 -5.43 9.75
CA ASP A 65 4.27 -4.25 8.98
C ASP A 65 3.23 -3.90 7.91
N GLY A 66 2.94 -2.64 7.77
CA GLY A 66 1.94 -2.12 6.84
C GLY A 66 0.53 -2.00 7.40
N VAL A 67 0.21 -2.64 8.53
CA VAL A 67 -1.16 -2.57 9.10
C VAL A 67 -1.50 -1.16 9.58
N GLN A 68 -0.64 -0.56 10.39
CA GLN A 68 -0.89 0.80 10.89
C GLN A 68 -0.87 1.82 9.76
N GLY A 69 0.11 1.72 8.86
CA GLY A 69 0.22 2.60 7.71
C GLY A 69 -0.98 2.50 6.77
N ALA A 70 -1.46 1.30 6.50
CA ALA A 70 -2.67 1.08 5.68
C ALA A 70 -3.92 1.64 6.35
N ARG A 71 -4.04 1.52 7.67
CA ARG A 71 -5.14 2.12 8.45
C ARG A 71 -5.16 3.64 8.29
N ASP A 72 -4.02 4.28 8.51
CA ASP A 72 -3.88 5.73 8.37
C ASP A 72 -4.13 6.17 6.92
N PHE A 73 -3.66 5.39 5.95
CA PHE A 73 -3.86 5.63 4.53
C PHE A 73 -5.35 5.60 4.15
N VAL A 74 -6.11 4.61 4.59
CA VAL A 74 -7.57 4.54 4.36
C VAL A 74 -8.27 5.71 5.04
N ASN A 75 -7.90 6.03 6.28
CA ASN A 75 -8.47 7.16 7.01
C ASN A 75 -8.17 8.51 6.34
N SER A 76 -7.11 8.61 5.56
CA SER A 76 -6.79 9.80 4.76
C SER A 76 -7.53 9.87 3.42
N GLY A 77 -8.37 8.90 3.10
CA GLY A 77 -9.13 8.82 1.86
C GLY A 77 -8.53 7.88 0.80
N GLY A 78 -7.50 7.12 1.14
CA GLY A 78 -6.90 6.14 0.26
C GLY A 78 -7.81 4.93 0.00
N THR A 79 -7.72 4.37 -1.18
CA THR A 79 -8.39 3.12 -1.54
C THR A 79 -7.44 1.95 -1.28
N LEU A 80 -7.92 0.92 -0.57
CA LEU A 80 -7.11 -0.23 -0.19
C LEU A 80 -7.67 -1.52 -0.79
N PHE A 81 -6.82 -2.27 -1.47
CA PHE A 81 -7.06 -3.68 -1.83
C PHE A 81 -6.19 -4.56 -0.95
N VAL A 82 -6.72 -5.70 -0.57
CA VAL A 82 -5.99 -6.69 0.21
C VAL A 82 -6.05 -8.03 -0.51
N ASP A 83 -4.90 -8.69 -0.62
CA ASP A 83 -4.83 -10.07 -1.14
C ASP A 83 -5.58 -11.01 -0.20
N SER A 84 -6.26 -11.99 -0.76
CA SER A 84 -6.98 -13.01 0.02
C SER A 84 -6.00 -13.78 0.91
N PRO A 85 -6.26 -13.88 2.22
CA PRO A 85 -5.36 -14.60 3.13
C PRO A 85 -5.41 -16.11 2.94
N SER A 86 -6.31 -16.63 2.12
CA SER A 86 -6.48 -18.07 1.90
C SER A 86 -5.25 -18.68 1.21
N GLY A 87 -4.64 -19.66 1.86
CA GLY A 87 -3.47 -20.37 1.33
C GLY A 87 -2.16 -19.60 1.41
N VAL A 88 -2.12 -18.49 2.13
CA VAL A 88 -0.93 -17.65 2.30
C VAL A 88 -0.18 -18.05 3.57
N VAL A 89 1.15 -18.07 3.51
CA VAL A 89 1.99 -18.48 4.63
C VAL A 89 1.98 -17.45 5.78
N PHE A 90 1.94 -16.16 5.46
CA PHE A 90 1.94 -15.08 6.43
C PHE A 90 0.70 -14.18 6.25
N PRO A 91 -0.48 -14.58 6.75
CA PRO A 91 -1.73 -13.87 6.49
C PRO A 91 -2.04 -12.75 7.50
N HIS A 92 -1.26 -12.57 8.57
CA HIS A 92 -1.63 -11.73 9.72
C HIS A 92 -2.01 -10.29 9.36
N ALA A 93 -1.22 -9.61 8.53
CA ALA A 93 -1.50 -8.24 8.14
C ALA A 93 -2.81 -8.14 7.36
N MET A 94 -3.03 -9.06 6.43
CA MET A 94 -4.25 -9.10 5.62
C MET A 94 -5.49 -9.38 6.48
N GLU A 95 -5.40 -10.36 7.36
CA GLU A 95 -6.51 -10.72 8.29
C GLU A 95 -6.86 -9.55 9.22
N ALA A 96 -5.86 -8.85 9.75
CA ALA A 96 -6.07 -7.69 10.61
C ALA A 96 -6.80 -6.57 9.87
N LEU A 97 -6.41 -6.25 8.65
CA LEU A 97 -7.04 -5.20 7.84
C LEU A 97 -8.46 -5.57 7.44
N ILE A 98 -8.71 -6.83 7.09
CA ILE A 98 -10.05 -7.34 6.77
C ILE A 98 -10.96 -7.28 7.98
N ALA A 99 -10.47 -7.70 9.15
CA ALA A 99 -11.23 -7.68 10.40
C ALA A 99 -11.67 -6.26 10.81
N GLU A 100 -10.88 -5.25 10.47
CA GLU A 100 -11.21 -3.84 10.70
C GLU A 100 -12.12 -3.23 9.61
N GLY A 101 -12.46 -3.97 8.56
CA GLY A 101 -13.30 -3.50 7.46
C GLY A 101 -12.66 -2.42 6.60
N LEU A 102 -11.33 -2.34 6.56
CA LEU A 102 -10.59 -1.29 5.87
C LEU A 102 -10.48 -1.48 4.36
N PRO A 103 -10.28 -2.71 3.80
CA PRO A 103 -10.18 -2.85 2.35
C PRO A 103 -11.53 -2.63 1.67
N SER A 104 -11.51 -1.95 0.53
CA SER A 104 -12.65 -1.87 -0.38
C SER A 104 -12.85 -3.16 -1.17
N GLU A 105 -11.77 -3.90 -1.40
CA GLU A 105 -11.77 -5.19 -2.10
C GLU A 105 -10.80 -6.16 -1.43
N VAL A 106 -11.24 -7.41 -1.28
CA VAL A 106 -10.39 -8.55 -0.94
C VAL A 106 -10.33 -9.45 -2.16
N LEU A 107 -9.16 -9.59 -2.74
CA LEU A 107 -8.98 -10.19 -4.07
C LEU A 107 -7.92 -11.28 -4.00
N SER A 108 -8.06 -12.32 -4.80
CA SER A 108 -6.95 -13.24 -5.06
C SER A 108 -5.91 -12.56 -5.97
N ALA A 109 -4.66 -13.02 -5.91
CA ALA A 109 -3.55 -12.38 -6.62
C ALA A 109 -3.83 -12.14 -8.11
N HIS A 110 -4.49 -13.10 -8.77
CA HIS A 110 -4.82 -13.00 -10.21
C HIS A 110 -5.97 -12.02 -10.52
N GLU A 111 -6.75 -11.61 -9.52
CA GLU A 111 -7.84 -10.65 -9.67
C GLU A 111 -7.39 -9.20 -9.50
N ILE A 112 -6.24 -8.98 -8.85
CA ILE A 112 -5.75 -7.63 -8.52
C ILE A 112 -5.50 -6.81 -9.79
N GLY A 113 -4.78 -7.37 -10.76
CA GLY A 113 -4.50 -6.68 -12.02
C GLY A 113 -5.75 -6.22 -12.77
N PRO A 114 -6.71 -7.12 -13.05
CA PRO A 114 -7.99 -6.73 -13.63
C PRO A 114 -8.74 -5.65 -12.83
N ALA A 115 -8.74 -5.73 -11.51
CA ALA A 115 -9.39 -4.74 -10.66
C ALA A 115 -8.76 -3.35 -10.78
N ILE A 116 -7.44 -3.27 -10.87
CA ILE A 116 -6.71 -2.01 -11.12
C ILE A 116 -7.13 -1.41 -12.46
N LEU A 117 -7.20 -2.22 -13.51
CA LEU A 117 -7.61 -1.76 -14.83
C LEU A 117 -9.04 -1.24 -14.86
N MET A 118 -9.97 -1.91 -14.18
CA MET A 118 -11.36 -1.45 -14.05
C MET A 118 -11.43 -0.11 -13.29
N MET A 119 -10.67 0.04 -12.23
CA MET A 119 -10.61 1.26 -11.45
C MET A 119 -10.10 2.45 -12.28
N ARG A 120 -9.07 2.22 -13.09
CA ARG A 120 -8.54 3.21 -14.03
C ARG A 120 -9.58 3.62 -15.08
N SER A 121 -10.29 2.67 -15.66
CA SER A 121 -11.33 2.91 -16.66
C SER A 121 -12.47 3.78 -16.10
N LYS A 122 -12.91 3.53 -14.88
CA LYS A 122 -13.94 4.34 -14.20
C LYS A 122 -13.49 5.78 -13.98
N ARG A 123 -12.22 6.00 -13.63
CA ARG A 123 -11.65 7.35 -13.43
C ARG A 123 -11.58 8.13 -14.74
N VAL A 124 -11.24 7.47 -15.84
CA VAL A 124 -11.18 8.11 -17.16
C VAL A 124 -12.58 8.43 -17.68
N ALA A 125 -13.59 7.58 -17.39
CA ALA A 125 -14.98 7.80 -17.82
C ALA A 125 -15.70 8.89 -16.99
N ALA A 126 -15.21 9.17 -15.79
CA ALA A 126 -15.74 10.22 -14.94
C ALA A 126 -15.13 11.58 -15.28
#